data_dfccaf0ac94c3e68b5a9a1f20142624f
#
_entry.id   dfccaf0ac94c3e68b5a9a1f20142624f
#
_cell.length_a   1.000
_cell.length_b   1.000
_cell.length_c   1.000
_cell.angle_alpha   90.00
_cell.angle_beta   90.00
_cell.angle_gamma   90.00
#
_symmetry.space_group_name_H-M   'P 1'
#
loop_
_entity.id
_entity.type
_entity.pdbx_description
1 polymer ?
#
loop_
_entity_poly.entity_id
_entity_poly.type
_entity_poly.pdbx_seq_one_letter_code
_entity_poly.pdbx_strand_id
1 'polypeptide(L)'
;MTSPKKILVTGGAGFIGSALVRHLIGQGDYHVLNVDALTYAGNLSSLASVAHSNRYSFAQADICDTARVAALIAEFQPDVVTHLAAESHVDRSIDGPADFIRTNLLGTFAMLSAALDYWRTLEGDAKARFRFHHISTDEVFGALGDEGYFTEDTSYDPRSPYSASKAGSDHLVRAWHHTYGLPVVLTNCSNNYGPYHFPEKLIPLMIIKCLDGAALPVYGTGANVRDWLYVDDHVRALQAVFERGSIGESYMIGGRAERTNLSIVHIICDRLDAIRPRTDGKSYRDQITYVADRPGHDFRYAIDASKLENDLGWAPLESFESGIDKTIRWYLANEGWWRDILSGAYTGERLGLK
;
A
#
# COMPACT_ATOMS: atom_id res chain seq x y z
N MET A 1 18.98 -0.94 -28.50
CA MET A 1 17.86 -0.75 -27.56
C MET A 1 18.08 -1.76 -26.44
N THR A 2 18.16 -1.32 -25.19
CA THR A 2 18.21 -2.22 -24.03
C THR A 2 16.86 -2.94 -23.92
N SER A 3 16.85 -4.24 -23.64
CA SER A 3 15.61 -4.99 -23.40
C SER A 3 14.83 -4.38 -22.24
N PRO A 4 13.48 -4.32 -22.32
CA PRO A 4 12.66 -3.83 -21.22
C PRO A 4 12.95 -4.58 -19.93
N LYS A 5 13.00 -3.84 -18.79
CA LYS A 5 13.26 -4.41 -17.48
C LYS A 5 12.07 -5.28 -17.03
N LYS A 6 12.34 -6.45 -16.50
CA LYS A 6 11.32 -7.39 -16.02
C LYS A 6 11.05 -7.19 -14.52
N ILE A 7 9.83 -6.83 -14.17
CA ILE A 7 9.42 -6.56 -12.79
C ILE A 7 8.36 -7.58 -12.36
N LEU A 8 8.64 -8.37 -11.34
CA LEU A 8 7.65 -9.20 -10.68
C LEU A 8 7.04 -8.39 -9.53
N VAL A 9 5.73 -8.17 -9.59
CA VAL A 9 4.97 -7.43 -8.57
C VAL A 9 4.06 -8.41 -7.85
N THR A 10 4.25 -8.63 -6.55
CA THR A 10 3.30 -9.39 -5.74
C THR A 10 2.26 -8.45 -5.14
N GLY A 11 1.01 -8.90 -5.00
CA GLY A 11 -0.08 -8.04 -4.54
C GLY A 11 -0.50 -6.99 -5.57
N GLY A 12 -0.24 -7.26 -6.87
CA GLY A 12 -0.48 -6.29 -7.94
C GLY A 12 -1.95 -6.10 -8.32
N ALA A 13 -2.88 -6.89 -7.78
CA ALA A 13 -4.33 -6.65 -7.89
C ALA A 13 -4.90 -5.83 -6.71
N GLY A 14 -4.10 -5.55 -5.67
CA GLY A 14 -4.43 -4.65 -4.56
C GLY A 14 -4.32 -3.17 -4.94
N PHE A 15 -4.58 -2.29 -3.98
CA PHE A 15 -4.61 -0.83 -4.19
C PHE A 15 -3.27 -0.28 -4.74
N ILE A 16 -2.21 -0.32 -3.93
CA ILE A 16 -0.90 0.25 -4.30
C ILE A 16 -0.28 -0.57 -5.44
N GLY A 17 -0.40 -1.91 -5.38
CA GLY A 17 0.14 -2.80 -6.41
C GLY A 17 -0.45 -2.54 -7.79
N SER A 18 -1.77 -2.35 -7.90
CA SER A 18 -2.41 -2.04 -9.19
C SER A 18 -2.01 -0.67 -9.74
N ALA A 19 -1.82 0.32 -8.86
CA ALA A 19 -1.28 1.62 -9.25
C ALA A 19 0.15 1.50 -9.80
N LEU A 20 1.01 0.71 -9.12
CA LEU A 20 2.37 0.44 -9.59
C LEU A 20 2.38 -0.27 -10.96
N VAL A 21 1.56 -1.31 -11.12
CA VAL A 21 1.46 -2.04 -12.40
C VAL A 21 1.01 -1.10 -13.53
N ARG A 22 -0.05 -0.29 -13.31
CA ARG A 22 -0.50 0.70 -14.30
C ARG A 22 0.58 1.72 -14.63
N HIS A 23 1.28 2.22 -13.62
CA HIS A 23 2.37 3.17 -13.78
C HIS A 23 3.50 2.59 -14.65
N LEU A 24 4.01 1.40 -14.32
CA LEU A 24 5.12 0.76 -15.03
C LEU A 24 4.76 0.42 -16.48
N ILE A 25 3.56 -0.11 -16.74
CA ILE A 25 3.09 -0.39 -18.09
C ILE A 25 2.93 0.90 -18.90
N GLY A 26 2.46 1.99 -18.27
CA GLY A 26 2.32 3.31 -18.88
C GLY A 26 3.64 3.93 -19.34
N GLN A 27 4.74 3.67 -18.62
CA GLN A 27 6.09 4.16 -18.97
C GLN A 27 6.65 3.56 -20.27
N GLY A 28 6.28 2.33 -20.62
CA GLY A 28 6.73 1.69 -21.86
C GLY A 28 7.99 0.82 -21.74
N ASP A 29 8.76 0.94 -20.69
CA ASP A 29 10.10 0.34 -20.54
C ASP A 29 10.12 -0.93 -19.67
N TYR A 30 8.95 -1.43 -19.26
CA TYR A 30 8.85 -2.56 -18.32
C TYR A 30 7.96 -3.68 -18.86
N HIS A 31 8.36 -4.92 -18.57
CA HIS A 31 7.50 -6.09 -18.59
C HIS A 31 7.13 -6.45 -17.15
N VAL A 32 5.85 -6.56 -16.86
CA VAL A 32 5.35 -6.81 -15.50
C VAL A 32 4.66 -8.15 -15.43
N LEU A 33 5.12 -9.00 -14.49
CA LEU A 33 4.37 -10.15 -14.01
C LEU A 33 3.70 -9.78 -12.69
N ASN A 34 2.38 -9.69 -12.69
CA ASN A 34 1.58 -9.52 -11.48
C ASN A 34 1.26 -10.88 -10.86
N VAL A 35 1.67 -11.11 -9.63
CA VAL A 35 1.36 -12.31 -8.84
C VAL A 35 0.45 -11.90 -7.68
N ASP A 36 -0.78 -12.42 -7.66
CA ASP A 36 -1.76 -12.09 -6.63
C ASP A 36 -2.64 -13.30 -6.30
N ALA A 37 -2.96 -13.49 -5.04
CA ALA A 37 -3.83 -14.57 -4.60
C ALA A 37 -5.32 -14.30 -4.87
N LEU A 38 -5.67 -13.04 -5.18
CA LEU A 38 -7.04 -12.55 -5.32
C LEU A 38 -7.88 -12.84 -4.06
N THR A 39 -7.33 -12.47 -2.90
CA THR A 39 -8.08 -12.45 -1.66
C THR A 39 -9.10 -11.30 -1.68
N TYR A 40 -9.76 -11.01 -0.59
CA TYR A 40 -10.86 -10.03 -0.51
C TYR A 40 -10.56 -8.64 -1.11
N ALA A 41 -9.30 -8.17 -1.02
CA ALA A 41 -8.89 -6.86 -1.51
C ALA A 41 -8.25 -6.88 -2.91
N GLY A 42 -8.01 -8.05 -3.48
CA GLY A 42 -7.45 -8.23 -4.83
C GLY A 42 -8.53 -8.13 -5.90
N ASN A 43 -8.43 -7.13 -6.80
CA ASN A 43 -9.43 -6.91 -7.84
C ASN A 43 -8.78 -6.61 -9.20
N LEU A 44 -8.91 -7.56 -10.14
CA LEU A 44 -8.37 -7.41 -11.49
C LEU A 44 -9.02 -6.30 -12.31
N SER A 45 -10.25 -5.84 -11.97
CA SER A 45 -10.87 -4.70 -12.64
C SER A 45 -10.09 -3.41 -12.46
N SER A 46 -9.27 -3.31 -11.38
CA SER A 46 -8.34 -2.20 -11.17
C SER A 46 -7.21 -2.13 -12.20
N LEU A 47 -7.02 -3.20 -12.97
CA LEU A 47 -5.99 -3.35 -14.01
C LEU A 47 -6.58 -3.37 -15.43
N ALA A 48 -7.88 -3.12 -15.61
CA ALA A 48 -8.56 -3.20 -16.90
C ALA A 48 -7.86 -2.36 -18.00
N SER A 49 -7.32 -1.18 -17.64
CA SER A 49 -6.63 -0.29 -18.58
C SER A 49 -5.32 -0.85 -19.15
N VAL A 50 -4.72 -1.85 -18.50
CA VAL A 50 -3.43 -2.46 -18.89
C VAL A 50 -3.55 -3.94 -19.19
N ALA A 51 -4.71 -4.55 -18.96
CA ALA A 51 -4.93 -6.00 -19.09
C ALA A 51 -4.60 -6.58 -20.48
N HIS A 52 -4.73 -5.77 -21.54
CA HIS A 52 -4.45 -6.19 -22.92
C HIS A 52 -3.04 -5.83 -23.41
N SER A 53 -2.19 -5.26 -22.54
CA SER A 53 -0.81 -4.96 -22.89
C SER A 53 -0.01 -6.25 -23.05
N ASN A 54 0.75 -6.39 -24.13
CA ASN A 54 1.69 -7.51 -24.30
C ASN A 54 2.88 -7.48 -23.32
N ARG A 55 2.99 -6.42 -22.53
CA ARG A 55 4.00 -6.25 -21.48
C ARG A 55 3.45 -6.56 -20.08
N TYR A 56 2.18 -6.92 -19.97
CA TYR A 56 1.53 -7.31 -18.72
C TYR A 56 1.20 -8.80 -18.74
N SER A 57 1.50 -9.50 -17.66
CA SER A 57 1.10 -10.88 -17.40
C SER A 57 0.56 -11.01 -15.99
N PHE A 58 -0.36 -11.93 -15.79
CA PHE A 58 -0.96 -12.23 -14.50
C PHE A 58 -0.80 -13.72 -14.15
N ALA A 59 -0.43 -13.99 -12.90
CA ALA A 59 -0.43 -15.33 -12.33
C ALA A 59 -1.17 -15.30 -10.98
N GLN A 60 -2.25 -16.08 -10.86
CA GLN A 60 -2.90 -16.27 -9.58
C GLN A 60 -2.07 -17.25 -8.74
N ALA A 61 -1.55 -16.77 -7.61
CA ALA A 61 -0.78 -17.58 -6.67
C ALA A 61 -0.75 -16.96 -5.27
N ASP A 62 -0.80 -17.80 -4.24
CA ASP A 62 -0.49 -17.43 -2.85
C ASP A 62 1.03 -17.38 -2.68
N ILE A 63 1.55 -16.28 -2.14
CA ILE A 63 3.00 -16.12 -1.86
C ILE A 63 3.52 -17.15 -0.85
N CYS A 64 2.65 -17.78 -0.07
CA CYS A 64 2.99 -18.88 0.83
C CYS A 64 3.21 -20.22 0.10
N ASP A 65 2.83 -20.35 -1.18
CA ASP A 65 3.15 -21.51 -2.01
C ASP A 65 4.57 -21.37 -2.56
N THR A 66 5.54 -21.82 -1.77
CA THR A 66 6.98 -21.71 -2.08
C THR A 66 7.33 -22.32 -3.43
N ALA A 67 6.73 -23.47 -3.78
CA ALA A 67 7.02 -24.16 -5.04
C ALA A 67 6.51 -23.34 -6.24
N ARG A 68 5.28 -22.83 -6.14
CA ARG A 68 4.68 -21.99 -7.19
C ARG A 68 5.44 -20.68 -7.38
N VAL A 69 5.80 -20.01 -6.28
CA VAL A 69 6.59 -18.76 -6.30
C VAL A 69 7.94 -19.00 -6.97
N ALA A 70 8.66 -20.05 -6.59
CA ALA A 70 9.95 -20.39 -7.18
C ALA A 70 9.84 -20.66 -8.70
N ALA A 71 8.80 -21.40 -9.12
CA ALA A 71 8.55 -21.65 -10.53
C ALA A 71 8.26 -20.37 -11.32
N LEU A 72 7.44 -19.45 -10.78
CA LEU A 72 7.13 -18.17 -11.41
C LEU A 72 8.36 -17.27 -11.56
N ILE A 73 9.21 -17.21 -10.54
CA ILE A 73 10.46 -16.44 -10.60
C ILE A 73 11.41 -17.04 -11.65
N ALA A 74 11.58 -18.39 -11.67
CA ALA A 74 12.45 -19.06 -12.61
C ALA A 74 11.98 -18.91 -14.07
N GLU A 75 10.67 -18.97 -14.31
CA GLU A 75 10.08 -18.81 -15.64
C GLU A 75 10.16 -17.36 -16.14
N PHE A 76 9.76 -16.40 -15.28
CA PHE A 76 9.71 -15.00 -15.66
C PHE A 76 11.10 -14.36 -15.70
N GLN A 77 12.04 -14.80 -14.87
CA GLN A 77 13.41 -14.25 -14.75
C GLN A 77 13.42 -12.72 -14.49
N PRO A 78 12.88 -12.27 -13.34
CA PRO A 78 12.78 -10.83 -13.05
C PRO A 78 14.15 -10.16 -12.84
N ASP A 79 14.29 -8.92 -13.28
CA ASP A 79 15.36 -8.02 -12.86
C ASP A 79 15.08 -7.44 -11.46
N VAL A 80 13.78 -7.26 -11.13
CA VAL A 80 13.33 -6.76 -9.84
C VAL A 80 12.13 -7.57 -9.35
N VAL A 81 12.14 -7.92 -8.07
CA VAL A 81 10.96 -8.39 -7.33
C VAL A 81 10.48 -7.27 -6.44
N THR A 82 9.26 -6.76 -6.67
CA THR A 82 8.62 -5.74 -5.83
C THR A 82 7.52 -6.41 -5.00
N HIS A 83 7.77 -6.57 -3.71
CA HIS A 83 6.95 -7.38 -2.82
C HIS A 83 5.99 -6.53 -2.00
N LEU A 84 4.73 -6.39 -2.53
CA LEU A 84 3.63 -5.67 -1.87
C LEU A 84 2.56 -6.60 -1.30
N ALA A 85 2.53 -7.89 -1.66
CA ALA A 85 1.52 -8.83 -1.15
C ALA A 85 1.60 -8.91 0.38
N ALA A 86 0.50 -8.57 1.05
CA ALA A 86 0.38 -8.59 2.50
C ALA A 86 -1.10 -8.52 2.90
N GLU A 87 -1.43 -9.10 4.05
CA GLU A 87 -2.62 -8.69 4.80
C GLU A 87 -2.36 -7.34 5.45
N SER A 88 -3.28 -6.36 5.29
CA SER A 88 -2.97 -4.94 5.58
C SER A 88 -4.03 -4.18 6.38
N HIS A 89 -5.14 -4.81 6.79
CA HIS A 89 -6.19 -4.12 7.53
C HIS A 89 -6.04 -4.37 9.04
N VAL A 90 -5.72 -3.31 9.81
CA VAL A 90 -5.45 -3.41 11.25
C VAL A 90 -6.61 -4.06 12.00
N ASP A 91 -7.86 -3.62 11.76
CA ASP A 91 -9.03 -4.16 12.47
C ASP A 91 -9.23 -5.66 12.19
N ARG A 92 -8.97 -6.12 10.93
CA ARG A 92 -8.95 -7.56 10.61
C ARG A 92 -7.84 -8.30 11.34
N SER A 93 -6.70 -7.66 11.59
CA SER A 93 -5.60 -8.30 12.34
C SER A 93 -5.94 -8.54 13.81
N ILE A 94 -6.84 -7.74 14.38
CA ILE A 94 -7.34 -7.93 15.74
C ILE A 94 -8.25 -9.17 15.80
N ASP A 95 -9.13 -9.33 14.81
CA ASP A 95 -10.09 -10.43 14.74
C ASP A 95 -9.45 -11.77 14.30
N GLY A 96 -8.44 -11.73 13.40
CA GLY A 96 -7.80 -12.92 12.82
C GLY A 96 -6.28 -12.75 12.63
N PRO A 97 -5.47 -12.68 13.70
CA PRO A 97 -4.03 -12.42 13.59
C PRO A 97 -3.24 -13.51 12.87
N ALA A 98 -3.74 -14.74 12.83
CA ALA A 98 -3.04 -15.87 12.21
C ALA A 98 -2.80 -15.69 10.71
N ASP A 99 -3.76 -15.09 9.99
CA ASP A 99 -3.63 -14.83 8.55
C ASP A 99 -2.52 -13.82 8.27
N PHE A 100 -2.35 -12.83 9.15
CA PHE A 100 -1.27 -11.84 9.06
C PHE A 100 0.10 -12.46 9.28
N ILE A 101 0.24 -13.34 10.28
CA ILE A 101 1.49 -14.09 10.50
C ILE A 101 1.79 -14.97 9.29
N ARG A 102 0.82 -15.73 8.80
CA ARG A 102 1.00 -16.60 7.65
C ARG A 102 1.42 -15.80 6.41
N THR A 103 0.66 -14.80 6.03
CA THR A 103 0.90 -14.04 4.79
C THR A 103 2.14 -13.16 4.91
N ASN A 104 2.22 -12.34 5.97
CA ASN A 104 3.26 -11.33 6.05
C ASN A 104 4.63 -11.89 6.48
N LEU A 105 4.69 -12.92 7.34
CA LEU A 105 5.96 -13.54 7.71
C LEU A 105 6.31 -14.74 6.82
N LEU A 106 5.45 -15.77 6.78
CA LEU A 106 5.79 -16.99 6.03
C LEU A 106 5.76 -16.75 4.52
N GLY A 107 4.84 -15.92 4.02
CA GLY A 107 4.84 -15.50 2.62
C GLY A 107 6.09 -14.71 2.25
N THR A 108 6.53 -13.75 3.08
CA THR A 108 7.78 -13.03 2.85
C THR A 108 9.00 -13.96 2.92
N PHE A 109 9.03 -14.91 3.86
CA PHE A 109 10.08 -15.94 3.90
C PHE A 109 10.13 -16.75 2.60
N ALA A 110 8.99 -17.20 2.08
CA ALA A 110 8.92 -17.97 0.84
C ALA A 110 9.44 -17.13 -0.36
N MET A 111 9.02 -15.85 -0.45
CA MET A 111 9.49 -14.92 -1.49
C MET A 111 10.99 -14.68 -1.42
N LEU A 112 11.54 -14.45 -0.22
CA LEU A 112 12.97 -14.24 0.00
C LEU A 112 13.80 -15.47 -0.36
N SER A 113 13.32 -16.67 0.02
CA SER A 113 14.00 -17.93 -0.29
C SER A 113 14.04 -18.17 -1.79
N ALA A 114 12.92 -18.04 -2.48
CA ALA A 114 12.84 -18.21 -3.93
C ALA A 114 13.68 -17.16 -4.70
N ALA A 115 13.66 -15.90 -4.24
CA ALA A 115 14.47 -14.84 -4.82
C ALA A 115 15.98 -15.06 -4.62
N LEU A 116 16.38 -15.56 -3.44
CA LEU A 116 17.77 -15.89 -3.14
C LEU A 116 18.29 -17.04 -4.02
N ASP A 117 17.49 -18.11 -4.16
CA ASP A 117 17.86 -19.25 -4.99
C ASP A 117 18.01 -18.83 -6.45
N TYR A 118 17.06 -18.04 -6.96
CA TYR A 118 17.16 -17.47 -8.31
C TYR A 118 18.38 -16.56 -8.47
N TRP A 119 18.60 -15.61 -7.56
CA TRP A 119 19.73 -14.67 -7.61
C TRP A 119 21.08 -15.39 -7.62
N ARG A 120 21.19 -16.51 -6.91
CA ARG A 120 22.42 -17.33 -6.91
C ARG A 120 22.73 -17.93 -8.26
N THR A 121 21.74 -18.15 -9.11
CA THR A 121 21.95 -18.67 -10.48
C THR A 121 22.38 -17.58 -11.46
N LEU A 122 22.23 -16.29 -11.10
CA LEU A 122 22.58 -15.18 -11.97
C LEU A 122 24.09 -14.92 -11.95
N GLU A 123 24.61 -14.41 -13.07
CA GLU A 123 26.02 -14.02 -13.24
C GLU A 123 26.13 -12.63 -13.86
N GLY A 124 27.32 -12.02 -13.74
CA GLY A 124 27.68 -10.75 -14.36
C GLY A 124 26.68 -9.63 -14.08
N ASP A 125 26.33 -8.89 -15.13
CA ASP A 125 25.43 -7.73 -15.05
C ASP A 125 24.02 -8.08 -14.58
N ALA A 126 23.50 -9.25 -14.92
CA ALA A 126 22.17 -9.68 -14.48
C ALA A 126 22.14 -9.81 -12.95
N LYS A 127 23.17 -10.43 -12.36
CA LYS A 127 23.30 -10.55 -10.91
C LYS A 127 23.47 -9.19 -10.23
N ALA A 128 24.25 -8.29 -10.81
CA ALA A 128 24.48 -6.95 -10.26
C ALA A 128 23.23 -6.07 -10.33
N ARG A 129 22.38 -6.24 -11.33
CA ARG A 129 21.14 -5.47 -11.50
C ARG A 129 19.98 -5.97 -10.67
N PHE A 130 19.98 -7.24 -10.24
CA PHE A 130 18.87 -7.80 -9.48
C PHE A 130 18.58 -7.01 -8.20
N ARG A 131 17.30 -6.83 -7.89
CA ARG A 131 16.82 -6.19 -6.65
C ARG A 131 15.62 -6.94 -6.08
N PHE A 132 15.60 -7.11 -4.78
CA PHE A 132 14.40 -7.47 -4.01
C PHE A 132 13.94 -6.23 -3.25
N HIS A 133 12.84 -5.63 -3.68
CA HIS A 133 12.26 -4.45 -3.03
C HIS A 133 11.08 -4.88 -2.15
N HIS A 134 11.22 -4.70 -0.85
CA HIS A 134 10.17 -4.98 0.14
C HIS A 134 9.44 -3.69 0.53
N ILE A 135 8.11 -3.72 0.45
CA ILE A 135 7.26 -2.59 0.80
C ILE A 135 6.65 -2.82 2.18
N SER A 136 6.91 -1.90 3.10
CA SER A 136 6.45 -1.92 4.48
C SER A 136 5.64 -0.65 4.82
N THR A 137 5.44 -0.39 6.08
CA THR A 137 4.57 0.66 6.63
C THR A 137 5.30 1.41 7.75
N ASP A 138 4.90 2.64 8.01
CA ASP A 138 5.33 3.42 9.17
C ASP A 138 4.78 2.88 10.50
N GLU A 139 3.72 2.09 10.47
CA GLU A 139 3.12 1.49 11.66
C GLU A 139 4.08 0.55 12.43
N VAL A 140 5.19 0.12 11.82
CA VAL A 140 6.22 -0.69 12.48
C VAL A 140 6.98 0.08 13.56
N PHE A 141 6.95 1.41 13.52
CA PHE A 141 7.66 2.29 14.46
C PHE A 141 6.84 2.67 15.70
N GLY A 142 5.57 2.24 15.79
CA GLY A 142 4.66 2.59 16.88
C GLY A 142 4.05 3.98 16.71
N ALA A 143 3.81 4.70 17.81
CA ALA A 143 3.17 6.01 17.81
C ALA A 143 4.12 7.12 18.20
N LEU A 144 4.03 8.26 17.51
CA LEU A 144 4.64 9.51 17.92
C LEU A 144 3.76 10.24 18.95
N GLY A 145 4.39 11.12 19.75
CA GLY A 145 3.71 12.17 20.49
C GLY A 145 3.32 13.34 19.57
N ASP A 146 3.23 14.53 20.18
CA ASP A 146 2.83 15.75 19.44
C ASP A 146 3.89 16.20 18.42
N GLU A 147 5.15 15.83 18.61
CA GLU A 147 6.30 16.28 17.83
C GLU A 147 7.13 15.07 17.31
N GLY A 148 8.06 15.36 16.40
CA GLY A 148 9.01 14.38 15.83
C GLY A 148 8.47 13.70 14.59
N TYR A 149 9.35 12.91 13.95
CA TYR A 149 9.08 12.14 12.75
C TYR A 149 9.77 10.78 12.85
N PHE A 150 9.19 9.77 12.19
CA PHE A 150 9.88 8.51 11.94
C PHE A 150 10.94 8.71 10.86
N THR A 151 12.13 8.19 11.12
CA THR A 151 13.27 8.15 10.20
C THR A 151 13.73 6.71 10.03
N GLU A 152 14.65 6.48 9.11
CA GLU A 152 15.24 5.16 8.88
C GLU A 152 15.96 4.58 10.11
N ASP A 153 16.37 5.46 11.06
CA ASP A 153 17.05 5.09 12.31
C ASP A 153 16.08 4.90 13.49
N THR A 154 14.78 5.15 13.28
CA THR A 154 13.77 4.95 14.33
C THR A 154 13.65 3.48 14.72
N SER A 155 13.71 3.18 16.02
CA SER A 155 13.52 1.83 16.54
C SER A 155 12.09 1.34 16.29
N TYR A 156 11.92 0.06 15.97
CA TYR A 156 10.62 -0.57 15.82
C TYR A 156 9.92 -0.74 17.17
N ASP A 157 8.63 -0.35 17.23
CA ASP A 157 7.74 -0.49 18.40
C ASP A 157 6.30 -0.83 17.94
N PRO A 158 6.09 -1.93 17.16
CA PRO A 158 4.78 -2.25 16.58
C PRO A 158 3.75 -2.56 17.66
N ARG A 159 2.51 -2.00 17.54
CA ARG A 159 1.46 -2.07 18.55
C ARG A 159 0.19 -2.79 18.12
N SER A 160 0.19 -3.38 16.92
CA SER A 160 -0.92 -4.22 16.42
C SER A 160 -0.40 -5.53 15.84
N PRO A 161 -1.23 -6.59 15.73
CA PRO A 161 -0.81 -7.82 15.05
C PRO A 161 -0.36 -7.58 13.61
N TYR A 162 -0.99 -6.64 12.89
CA TYR A 162 -0.56 -6.21 11.56
C TYR A 162 0.84 -5.61 11.60
N SER A 163 1.07 -4.56 12.38
CA SER A 163 2.36 -3.88 12.43
C SER A 163 3.48 -4.79 12.94
N ALA A 164 3.18 -5.68 13.91
CA ALA A 164 4.13 -6.69 14.39
C ALA A 164 4.51 -7.69 13.28
N SER A 165 3.55 -8.13 12.47
CA SER A 165 3.82 -9.02 11.34
C SER A 165 4.67 -8.33 10.25
N LYS A 166 4.44 -7.04 9.97
CA LYS A 166 5.25 -6.24 9.04
C LYS A 166 6.66 -5.99 9.59
N ALA A 167 6.80 -5.64 10.87
CA ALA A 167 8.10 -5.50 11.52
C ALA A 167 8.92 -6.80 11.43
N GLY A 168 8.28 -7.95 11.68
CA GLY A 168 8.91 -9.26 11.52
C GLY A 168 9.37 -9.53 10.08
N SER A 169 8.57 -9.19 9.07
CA SER A 169 8.98 -9.32 7.66
C SER A 169 10.14 -8.40 7.29
N ASP A 170 10.16 -7.16 7.78
CA ASP A 170 11.26 -6.23 7.58
C ASP A 170 12.58 -6.77 8.16
N HIS A 171 12.53 -7.38 9.35
CA HIS A 171 13.69 -8.04 9.94
C HIS A 171 14.16 -9.25 9.12
N LEU A 172 13.26 -10.04 8.56
CA LEU A 172 13.63 -11.14 7.65
C LEU A 172 14.35 -10.61 6.40
N VAL A 173 13.86 -9.55 5.78
CA VAL A 173 14.48 -8.93 4.60
C VAL A 173 15.89 -8.45 4.91
N ARG A 174 16.08 -7.74 6.02
CA ARG A 174 17.41 -7.31 6.49
C ARG A 174 18.33 -8.49 6.79
N ALA A 175 17.82 -9.54 7.42
CA ALA A 175 18.59 -10.76 7.72
C ALA A 175 19.06 -11.46 6.44
N TRP A 176 18.22 -11.54 5.40
CA TRP A 176 18.60 -12.12 4.10
C TRP A 176 19.72 -11.34 3.43
N HIS A 177 19.67 -10.01 3.54
CA HIS A 177 20.76 -9.16 3.06
C HIS A 177 22.07 -9.44 3.81
N HIS A 178 22.07 -9.32 5.13
CA HIS A 178 23.29 -9.43 5.95
C HIS A 178 23.86 -10.85 5.95
N THR A 179 23.02 -11.87 5.94
CA THR A 179 23.49 -13.27 6.04
C THR A 179 23.86 -13.85 4.69
N TYR A 180 23.08 -13.56 3.65
CA TYR A 180 23.22 -14.23 2.35
C TYR A 180 23.67 -13.29 1.23
N GLY A 181 23.72 -11.97 1.47
CA GLY A 181 24.12 -10.98 0.48
C GLY A 181 23.03 -10.67 -0.56
N LEU A 182 21.76 -11.10 -0.33
CA LEU A 182 20.67 -10.78 -1.27
C LEU A 182 20.57 -9.27 -1.44
N PRO A 183 20.57 -8.73 -2.67
CA PRO A 183 20.48 -7.28 -2.90
C PRO A 183 19.06 -6.79 -2.66
N VAL A 184 18.78 -6.37 -1.43
CA VAL A 184 17.48 -5.86 -0.99
C VAL A 184 17.46 -4.34 -0.93
N VAL A 185 16.29 -3.76 -1.09
CA VAL A 185 15.93 -2.41 -0.67
C VAL A 185 14.59 -2.48 0.06
N LEU A 186 14.38 -1.61 1.05
CA LEU A 186 13.18 -1.61 1.88
C LEU A 186 12.56 -0.22 1.88
N THR A 187 11.23 -0.13 1.87
CA THR A 187 10.52 1.14 2.01
C THR A 187 9.45 1.05 3.08
N ASN A 188 9.35 2.09 3.92
CA ASN A 188 8.26 2.28 4.87
C ASN A 188 7.45 3.50 4.43
N CYS A 189 6.17 3.33 4.13
CA CYS A 189 5.32 4.42 3.65
C CYS A 189 4.29 4.86 4.69
N SER A 190 3.89 6.13 4.58
CA SER A 190 2.77 6.70 5.31
C SER A 190 1.41 6.24 4.72
N ASN A 191 0.31 6.74 5.27
CA ASN A 191 -1.04 6.36 4.84
C ASN A 191 -1.32 6.77 3.39
N ASN A 192 -1.59 5.78 2.55
CA ASN A 192 -1.88 6.00 1.13
C ASN A 192 -3.37 6.27 0.88
N TYR A 193 -3.67 7.09 -0.13
CA TYR A 193 -5.01 7.34 -0.63
C TYR A 193 -5.02 7.60 -2.14
N GLY A 194 -6.17 7.43 -2.78
CA GLY A 194 -6.29 7.65 -4.23
C GLY A 194 -7.33 6.75 -4.89
N PRO A 195 -7.36 6.75 -6.24
CA PRO A 195 -8.17 5.85 -7.05
C PRO A 195 -7.95 4.37 -6.74
N TYR A 196 -9.02 3.58 -6.78
CA TYR A 196 -8.99 2.13 -6.53
C TYR A 196 -8.63 1.72 -5.09
N HIS A 197 -8.65 2.65 -4.11
CA HIS A 197 -8.47 2.29 -2.72
C HIS A 197 -9.67 1.50 -2.21
N PHE A 198 -9.43 0.35 -1.54
CA PHE A 198 -10.49 -0.58 -1.15
C PHE A 198 -11.51 0.07 -0.19
N PRO A 199 -12.83 -0.18 -0.35
CA PRO A 199 -13.91 0.52 0.37
C PRO A 199 -13.89 0.47 1.89
N GLU A 200 -13.16 -0.45 2.51
CA GLU A 200 -13.04 -0.56 3.98
C GLU A 200 -12.16 0.52 4.62
N LYS A 201 -11.34 1.21 3.85
CA LYS A 201 -10.40 2.22 4.34
C LYS A 201 -11.08 3.58 4.53
N LEU A 202 -10.54 4.42 5.43
CA LEU A 202 -11.18 5.66 5.89
C LEU A 202 -11.71 6.54 4.74
N ILE A 203 -10.86 6.95 3.81
CA ILE A 203 -11.25 7.91 2.77
C ILE A 203 -12.35 7.34 1.84
N PRO A 204 -12.17 6.16 1.21
CA PRO A 204 -13.23 5.60 0.37
C PRO A 204 -14.51 5.30 1.14
N LEU A 205 -14.40 4.76 2.36
CA LEU A 205 -15.56 4.46 3.20
C LEU A 205 -16.41 5.72 3.46
N MET A 206 -15.76 6.84 3.82
CA MET A 206 -16.47 8.10 4.07
C MET A 206 -17.13 8.65 2.80
N ILE A 207 -16.44 8.62 1.66
CA ILE A 207 -17.02 9.03 0.37
C ILE A 207 -18.27 8.21 0.06
N ILE A 208 -18.18 6.89 0.13
CA ILE A 208 -19.28 5.97 -0.21
C ILE A 208 -20.44 6.15 0.75
N LYS A 209 -20.20 6.23 2.07
CA LYS A 209 -21.25 6.46 3.07
C LYS A 209 -21.92 7.81 2.91
N CYS A 210 -21.20 8.86 2.54
CA CYS A 210 -21.83 10.14 2.15
C CYS A 210 -22.83 9.93 1.02
N LEU A 211 -22.42 9.28 -0.06
CA LEU A 211 -23.25 9.07 -1.25
C LEU A 211 -24.47 8.18 -0.98
N ASP A 212 -24.35 7.22 -0.08
CA ASP A 212 -25.42 6.30 0.31
C ASP A 212 -26.34 6.88 1.43
N GLY A 213 -26.08 8.10 1.91
CA GLY A 213 -26.85 8.74 2.99
C GLY A 213 -26.69 8.04 4.35
N ALA A 214 -25.62 7.24 4.52
CA ALA A 214 -25.35 6.46 5.73
C ALA A 214 -24.58 7.28 6.76
N ALA A 215 -24.58 6.85 8.04
CA ALA A 215 -23.82 7.46 9.10
C ALA A 215 -22.30 7.36 8.82
N LEU A 216 -21.55 8.45 9.11
CA LEU A 216 -20.10 8.54 8.98
C LEU A 216 -19.44 8.27 10.34
N PRO A 217 -18.97 7.05 10.63
CA PRO A 217 -18.44 6.71 11.94
C PRO A 217 -17.04 7.30 12.15
N VAL A 218 -16.90 8.17 13.14
CA VAL A 218 -15.62 8.73 13.59
C VAL A 218 -15.22 8.05 14.90
N TYR A 219 -14.05 7.41 14.92
CA TYR A 219 -13.54 6.72 16.09
C TYR A 219 -13.09 7.71 17.16
N GLY A 220 -13.51 7.52 18.42
CA GLY A 220 -13.20 8.41 19.53
C GLY A 220 -13.61 9.84 19.22
N THR A 221 -12.68 10.77 19.31
CA THR A 221 -12.86 12.20 18.95
C THR A 221 -12.42 12.49 17.51
N GLY A 222 -11.83 11.54 16.81
CA GLY A 222 -11.23 11.73 15.49
C GLY A 222 -9.91 12.52 15.50
N ALA A 223 -9.28 12.66 16.67
CA ALA A 223 -8.05 13.46 16.84
C ALA A 223 -6.76 12.73 16.38
N ASN A 224 -6.82 11.45 16.08
CA ASN A 224 -5.67 10.71 15.57
C ASN A 224 -5.13 11.33 14.29
N VAL A 225 -3.82 11.54 14.22
CA VAL A 225 -3.13 12.19 13.10
C VAL A 225 -2.45 11.16 12.20
N ARG A 226 -2.58 11.35 10.90
CA ARG A 226 -1.89 10.53 9.88
C ARG A 226 -1.25 11.44 8.85
N ASP A 227 -0.08 11.04 8.35
CA ASP A 227 0.51 11.61 7.15
C ASP A 227 -0.09 10.93 5.92
N TRP A 228 -0.52 11.70 4.93
CA TRP A 228 -1.27 11.21 3.78
C TRP A 228 -0.49 11.36 2.48
N LEU A 229 -0.29 10.24 1.79
CA LEU A 229 0.47 10.15 0.56
C LEU A 229 -0.43 9.73 -0.61
N TYR A 230 -0.46 10.53 -1.67
CA TYR A 230 -1.21 10.18 -2.87
C TYR A 230 -0.56 8.98 -3.58
N VAL A 231 -1.38 8.01 -4.01
CA VAL A 231 -0.88 6.71 -4.48
C VAL A 231 0.04 6.80 -5.69
N ASP A 232 -0.20 7.75 -6.62
CA ASP A 232 0.66 7.92 -7.80
C ASP A 232 2.04 8.49 -7.40
N ASP A 233 2.12 9.31 -6.36
CA ASP A 233 3.39 9.76 -5.79
C ASP A 233 4.13 8.60 -5.12
N HIS A 234 3.42 7.74 -4.40
CA HIS A 234 4.01 6.55 -3.82
C HIS A 234 4.63 5.63 -4.88
N VAL A 235 3.90 5.30 -5.95
CA VAL A 235 4.45 4.38 -6.97
C VAL A 235 5.65 4.98 -7.71
N ARG A 236 5.73 6.31 -7.88
CA ARG A 236 6.93 7.00 -8.38
C ARG A 236 8.11 6.86 -7.41
N ALA A 237 7.86 6.92 -6.09
CA ALA A 237 8.89 6.67 -5.09
C ALA A 237 9.38 5.22 -5.15
N LEU A 238 8.46 4.24 -5.22
CA LEU A 238 8.81 2.82 -5.37
C LEU A 238 9.69 2.59 -6.59
N GLN A 239 9.34 3.19 -7.74
CA GLN A 239 10.16 3.13 -8.95
C GLN A 239 11.55 3.72 -8.71
N ALA A 240 11.66 4.91 -8.14
CA ALA A 240 12.92 5.55 -7.84
C ALA A 240 13.81 4.67 -6.94
N VAL A 241 13.22 4.03 -5.93
CA VAL A 241 13.95 3.16 -4.99
C VAL A 241 14.45 1.89 -5.66
N PHE A 242 13.62 1.14 -6.39
CA PHE A 242 14.13 -0.09 -7.02
C PHE A 242 15.10 0.18 -8.19
N GLU A 243 15.07 1.36 -8.79
CA GLU A 243 16.01 1.73 -9.85
C GLU A 243 17.33 2.25 -9.34
N ARG A 244 17.31 3.08 -8.31
CA ARG A 244 18.46 3.88 -7.88
C ARG A 244 18.79 3.78 -6.39
N GLY A 245 17.91 3.17 -5.58
CA GLY A 245 18.14 3.00 -4.15
C GLY A 245 19.39 2.17 -3.86
N SER A 246 20.11 2.53 -2.81
CA SER A 246 21.30 1.83 -2.35
C SER A 246 20.92 0.47 -1.76
N ILE A 247 21.66 -0.58 -2.15
CA ILE A 247 21.42 -1.95 -1.67
C ILE A 247 21.64 -2.02 -0.15
N GLY A 248 20.73 -2.70 0.53
CA GLY A 248 20.75 -2.86 1.98
C GLY A 248 20.07 -1.71 2.73
N GLU A 249 19.76 -0.60 2.05
CA GLU A 249 19.20 0.59 2.68
C GLU A 249 17.66 0.54 2.76
N SER A 250 17.15 1.34 3.72
CA SER A 250 15.72 1.64 3.86
C SER A 250 15.46 3.09 3.46
N TYR A 251 14.25 3.34 2.95
CA TYR A 251 13.78 4.68 2.58
C TYR A 251 12.39 4.92 3.13
N MET A 252 12.21 6.06 3.79
CA MET A 252 10.90 6.53 4.24
C MET A 252 10.20 7.26 3.11
N ILE A 253 8.89 6.97 2.93
CA ILE A 253 8.07 7.60 1.90
C ILE A 253 6.85 8.25 2.55
N GLY A 254 6.86 9.57 2.69
CA GLY A 254 5.82 10.37 3.34
C GLY A 254 5.25 11.45 2.43
N GLY A 255 4.02 11.86 2.70
CA GLY A 255 3.31 12.89 1.93
C GLY A 255 3.51 14.31 2.46
N ARG A 256 4.10 14.49 3.66
CA ARG A 256 4.18 15.77 4.39
C ARG A 256 2.80 16.44 4.57
N ALA A 257 1.79 15.62 4.74
CA ALA A 257 0.39 16.03 4.75
C ALA A 257 -0.35 15.48 5.98
N GLU A 258 0.14 15.86 7.16
CA GLU A 258 -0.48 15.48 8.43
C GLU A 258 -1.90 16.06 8.56
N ARG A 259 -2.87 15.20 8.84
CA ARG A 259 -4.28 15.56 9.07
C ARG A 259 -4.88 14.67 10.15
N THR A 260 -5.76 15.27 10.97
CA THR A 260 -6.60 14.47 11.87
C THR A 260 -7.66 13.71 11.09
N ASN A 261 -8.08 12.55 11.58
CA ASN A 261 -9.15 11.75 10.96
C ASN A 261 -10.44 12.58 10.81
N LEU A 262 -10.80 13.39 11.81
CA LEU A 262 -11.96 14.27 11.74
C LEU A 262 -11.82 15.34 10.65
N SER A 263 -10.62 15.93 10.49
CA SER A 263 -10.40 16.92 9.43
C SER A 263 -10.54 16.33 8.03
N ILE A 264 -10.11 15.07 7.84
CA ILE A 264 -10.32 14.33 6.58
C ILE A 264 -11.81 14.15 6.29
N VAL A 265 -12.59 13.73 7.29
CA VAL A 265 -14.04 13.56 7.13
C VAL A 265 -14.71 14.88 6.77
N HIS A 266 -14.33 15.99 7.44
CA HIS A 266 -14.84 17.33 7.11
C HIS A 266 -14.50 17.74 5.69
N ILE A 267 -13.25 17.56 5.24
CA ILE A 267 -12.82 17.91 3.87
C ILE A 267 -13.63 17.11 2.84
N ILE A 268 -13.85 15.83 3.06
CA ILE A 268 -14.65 14.99 2.16
C ILE A 268 -16.09 15.51 2.08
N CYS A 269 -16.72 15.79 3.24
CA CYS A 269 -18.08 16.34 3.28
C CYS A 269 -18.18 17.67 2.53
N ASP A 270 -17.29 18.62 2.80
CA ASP A 270 -17.30 19.96 2.18
C ASP A 270 -17.10 19.88 0.65
N ARG A 271 -16.21 18.99 0.20
CA ARG A 271 -15.99 18.78 -1.23
C ARG A 271 -17.22 18.14 -1.90
N LEU A 272 -17.86 17.18 -1.25
CA LEU A 272 -19.09 16.57 -1.77
C LEU A 272 -20.25 17.54 -1.75
N ASP A 273 -20.43 18.37 -0.70
CA ASP A 273 -21.43 19.42 -0.67
C ASP A 273 -21.28 20.39 -1.85
N ALA A 274 -20.06 20.68 -2.29
CA ALA A 274 -19.78 21.56 -3.42
C ALA A 274 -19.99 20.87 -4.79
N ILE A 275 -19.64 19.58 -4.93
CA ILE A 275 -19.63 18.86 -6.22
C ILE A 275 -20.95 18.15 -6.49
N ARG A 276 -21.55 17.56 -5.46
CA ARG A 276 -22.76 16.75 -5.52
C ARG A 276 -23.61 17.00 -4.27
N PRO A 277 -24.21 18.19 -4.13
CA PRO A 277 -25.01 18.53 -2.94
C PRO A 277 -26.17 17.55 -2.73
N ARG A 278 -26.51 17.34 -1.47
CA ARG A 278 -27.62 16.45 -1.09
C ARG A 278 -28.96 17.05 -1.54
N THR A 279 -29.87 16.15 -1.93
CA THR A 279 -31.21 16.54 -2.41
C THR A 279 -32.11 17.11 -1.30
N ASP A 280 -31.80 16.80 -0.02
CA ASP A 280 -32.55 17.31 1.13
C ASP A 280 -32.04 18.68 1.63
N GLY A 281 -31.03 19.27 0.95
CA GLY A 281 -30.44 20.57 1.25
C GLY A 281 -29.57 20.61 2.51
N LYS A 282 -29.30 19.45 3.14
CA LYS A 282 -28.42 19.35 4.31
C LYS A 282 -26.97 19.12 3.90
N SER A 283 -26.04 19.41 4.81
CA SER A 283 -24.62 19.07 4.61
C SER A 283 -24.38 17.58 4.84
N TYR A 284 -23.39 17.01 4.14
CA TYR A 284 -22.88 15.67 4.44
C TYR A 284 -22.26 15.60 5.84
N ARG A 285 -21.84 16.71 6.44
CA ARG A 285 -21.35 16.76 7.83
C ARG A 285 -22.42 16.34 8.83
N ASP A 286 -23.72 16.48 8.52
CA ASP A 286 -24.84 16.06 9.39
C ASP A 286 -24.92 14.53 9.54
N GLN A 287 -24.21 13.79 8.70
CA GLN A 287 -24.13 12.31 8.81
C GLN A 287 -23.04 11.84 9.79
N ILE A 288 -22.20 12.74 10.32
CA ILE A 288 -21.10 12.36 11.22
C ILE A 288 -21.65 11.82 12.53
N THR A 289 -21.14 10.66 12.94
CA THR A 289 -21.48 10.01 14.22
C THR A 289 -20.20 9.58 14.91
N TYR A 290 -20.09 9.84 16.22
CA TYR A 290 -18.94 9.41 17.00
C TYR A 290 -19.21 8.01 17.56
N VAL A 291 -18.22 7.14 17.44
CA VAL A 291 -18.26 5.74 17.90
C VAL A 291 -17.09 5.46 18.85
N ALA A 292 -17.19 4.41 19.66
CA ALA A 292 -16.09 4.01 20.54
C ALA A 292 -14.79 3.81 19.76
N ASP A 293 -13.66 4.21 20.32
CA ASP A 293 -12.36 4.02 19.69
C ASP A 293 -11.97 2.54 19.63
N ARG A 294 -11.03 2.18 18.75
CA ARG A 294 -10.52 0.83 18.64
C ARG A 294 -9.38 0.59 19.65
N PRO A 295 -9.16 -0.65 20.12
CA PRO A 295 -8.00 -0.99 20.93
C PRO A 295 -6.69 -0.71 20.18
N GLY A 296 -5.68 -0.18 20.88
CA GLY A 296 -4.34 0.04 20.31
C GLY A 296 -4.31 1.08 19.18
N HIS A 297 -5.21 2.06 19.20
CA HIS A 297 -5.26 3.10 18.17
C HIS A 297 -4.15 4.14 18.40
N ASP A 298 -3.05 4.02 17.68
CA ASP A 298 -1.91 4.93 17.74
C ASP A 298 -2.34 6.38 17.47
N PHE A 299 -1.78 7.31 18.23
CA PHE A 299 -2.18 8.71 18.19
C PHE A 299 -1.72 9.41 16.91
N ARG A 300 -0.41 9.34 16.59
CA ARG A 300 0.15 10.09 15.47
C ARG A 300 1.21 9.30 14.72
N TYR A 301 1.15 9.36 13.38
CA TYR A 301 2.20 8.93 12.45
C TYR A 301 2.62 10.11 11.60
N ALA A 302 3.93 10.31 11.47
CA ALA A 302 4.54 11.28 10.57
C ALA A 302 5.93 10.80 10.14
N ILE A 303 6.25 10.97 8.87
CA ILE A 303 7.49 10.46 8.25
C ILE A 303 8.39 11.63 7.84
N ASP A 304 9.69 11.50 8.07
CA ASP A 304 10.72 12.30 7.41
C ASP A 304 11.23 11.56 6.16
N ALA A 305 10.84 12.04 4.99
CA ALA A 305 11.24 11.48 3.69
C ALA A 305 12.52 12.13 3.13
N SER A 306 13.26 12.91 3.92
CA SER A 306 14.41 13.71 3.46
C SER A 306 15.51 12.87 2.84
N LYS A 307 15.76 11.64 3.32
CA LYS A 307 16.73 10.73 2.71
C LYS A 307 16.34 10.37 1.27
N LEU A 308 15.09 9.98 1.05
CA LEU A 308 14.58 9.67 -0.30
C LEU A 308 14.69 10.88 -1.24
N GLU A 309 14.36 12.07 -0.73
CA GLU A 309 14.40 13.31 -1.49
C GLU A 309 15.85 13.66 -1.88
N ASN A 310 16.78 13.59 -0.93
CA ASN A 310 18.17 13.94 -1.15
C ASN A 310 18.92 12.92 -2.02
N ASP A 311 18.73 11.62 -1.76
CA ASP A 311 19.46 10.56 -2.43
C ASP A 311 18.93 10.28 -3.84
N LEU A 312 17.60 10.34 -4.01
CA LEU A 312 16.97 9.89 -5.25
C LEU A 312 16.22 11.00 -6.01
N GLY A 313 16.19 12.24 -5.47
CA GLY A 313 15.56 13.38 -6.12
C GLY A 313 14.04 13.24 -6.24
N TRP A 314 13.42 12.43 -5.37
CA TRP A 314 11.96 12.27 -5.37
C TRP A 314 11.31 13.29 -4.44
N ALA A 315 10.15 13.79 -4.84
CA ALA A 315 9.25 14.56 -4.00
C ALA A 315 7.80 14.30 -4.42
N PRO A 316 6.81 14.42 -3.49
CA PRO A 316 5.41 14.33 -3.88
C PRO A 316 5.06 15.48 -4.83
N LEU A 317 4.26 15.18 -5.86
CA LEU A 317 3.74 16.16 -6.82
C LEU A 317 2.36 16.66 -6.42
N GLU A 318 1.59 15.83 -5.70
CA GLU A 318 0.26 16.18 -5.24
C GLU A 318 0.30 16.78 -3.84
N SER A 319 -0.40 17.90 -3.63
CA SER A 319 -0.81 18.31 -2.29
C SER A 319 -1.97 17.42 -1.82
N PHE A 320 -2.25 17.41 -0.52
CA PHE A 320 -3.42 16.68 -0.01
C PHE A 320 -4.71 17.19 -0.68
N GLU A 321 -4.84 18.51 -0.85
CA GLU A 321 -6.02 19.16 -1.42
C GLU A 321 -6.25 18.77 -2.89
N SER A 322 -5.18 18.69 -3.70
CA SER A 322 -5.28 18.26 -5.10
C SER A 322 -5.56 16.78 -5.22
N GLY A 323 -4.89 15.96 -4.40
CA GLY A 323 -5.06 14.50 -4.40
C GLY A 323 -6.45 14.07 -3.91
N ILE A 324 -6.99 14.72 -2.86
CA ILE A 324 -8.32 14.37 -2.35
C ILE A 324 -9.43 14.75 -3.34
N ASP A 325 -9.30 15.88 -4.03
CA ASP A 325 -10.25 16.28 -5.08
C ASP A 325 -10.25 15.26 -6.24
N LYS A 326 -9.07 14.83 -6.70
CA LYS A 326 -8.93 13.77 -7.71
C LYS A 326 -9.56 12.46 -7.23
N THR A 327 -9.34 12.09 -5.97
CA THR A 327 -9.89 10.88 -5.37
C THR A 327 -11.40 10.91 -5.35
N ILE A 328 -12.02 11.98 -4.81
CA ILE A 328 -13.48 12.12 -4.75
C ILE A 328 -14.09 12.04 -6.15
N ARG A 329 -13.54 12.80 -7.11
CA ARG A 329 -14.02 12.77 -8.52
C ARG A 329 -13.91 11.39 -9.13
N TRP A 330 -12.84 10.66 -8.82
CA TRP A 330 -12.69 9.29 -9.30
C TRP A 330 -13.80 8.37 -8.75
N TYR A 331 -14.11 8.42 -7.43
CA TYR A 331 -15.19 7.63 -6.84
C TYR A 331 -16.56 7.98 -7.44
N LEU A 332 -16.82 9.25 -7.70
CA LEU A 332 -18.05 9.71 -8.36
C LEU A 332 -18.17 9.20 -9.81
N ALA A 333 -17.06 9.13 -10.54
CA ALA A 333 -17.04 8.67 -11.94
C ALA A 333 -17.00 7.14 -12.07
N ASN A 334 -16.65 6.40 -11.02
CA ASN A 334 -16.44 4.95 -11.04
C ASN A 334 -17.34 4.23 -10.02
N GLU A 335 -18.60 4.65 -9.87
CA GLU A 335 -19.54 4.04 -8.94
C GLU A 335 -19.71 2.53 -9.18
N GLY A 336 -19.73 2.07 -10.42
CA GLY A 336 -19.81 0.64 -10.74
C GLY A 336 -18.69 -0.18 -10.10
N TRP A 337 -17.45 0.32 -10.12
CA TRP A 337 -16.29 -0.39 -9.57
C TRP A 337 -16.45 -0.69 -8.07
N TRP A 338 -16.78 0.31 -7.26
CA TRP A 338 -16.87 0.09 -5.82
C TRP A 338 -18.21 -0.54 -5.39
N ARG A 339 -19.31 -0.37 -6.17
CA ARG A 339 -20.57 -1.07 -5.92
C ARG A 339 -20.43 -2.58 -6.18
N ASP A 340 -19.69 -2.98 -7.20
CA ASP A 340 -19.41 -4.40 -7.47
C ASP A 340 -18.63 -5.03 -6.30
N ILE A 341 -17.65 -4.31 -5.71
CA ILE A 341 -16.93 -4.78 -4.52
C ILE A 341 -17.87 -4.93 -3.32
N LEU A 342 -18.74 -3.95 -3.06
CA LEU A 342 -19.67 -3.98 -1.92
C LEU A 342 -20.76 -5.05 -2.07
N SER A 343 -21.14 -5.41 -3.28
CA SER A 343 -22.11 -6.49 -3.53
C SER A 343 -21.51 -7.90 -3.33
N GLY A 344 -20.18 -8.00 -3.23
CA GLY A 344 -19.43 -9.25 -3.09
C GLY A 344 -19.05 -9.58 -1.64
N ALA A 345 -17.75 -9.43 -1.33
CA ALA A 345 -17.16 -9.92 -0.07
C ALA A 345 -17.23 -8.95 1.11
N TYR A 346 -17.53 -7.67 0.90
CA TYR A 346 -17.53 -6.62 1.94
C TYR A 346 -18.74 -5.72 1.82
N THR A 347 -19.49 -5.54 2.92
CA THR A 347 -20.77 -4.80 2.96
C THR A 347 -20.66 -3.41 3.61
N GLY A 348 -19.44 -2.92 3.89
CA GLY A 348 -19.22 -1.62 4.54
C GLY A 348 -19.41 -1.65 6.07
N GLU A 349 -19.35 -2.83 6.68
CA GLU A 349 -19.49 -3.03 8.13
C GLU A 349 -18.25 -2.58 8.90
N ARG A 350 -18.43 -2.33 10.20
CA ARG A 350 -17.34 -2.05 11.12
C ARG A 350 -16.62 -3.36 11.50
N LEU A 351 -15.30 -3.35 11.42
CA LEU A 351 -14.41 -4.46 11.75
C LEU A 351 -13.68 -4.20 13.09
N GLY A 352 -13.04 -5.22 13.67
CA GLY A 352 -12.18 -5.08 14.86
C GLY A 352 -12.95 -4.88 16.17
N LEU A 353 -14.15 -5.47 16.30
CA LEU A 353 -15.01 -5.37 17.51
C LEU A 353 -14.95 -6.59 18.41
N LYS A 354 -14.19 -7.64 18.06
CA LYS A 354 -14.10 -8.88 18.84
C LYS A 354 -13.09 -8.79 19.94
#